data_b4504bf8ef98dedcfd158ef45f9e8f22
#
_entry.id   b4504bf8ef98dedcfd158ef45f9e8f22
#
_cell.length_a   1.000
_cell.length_b   1.000
_cell.length_c   1.000
_cell.angle_alpha   90.00
_cell.angle_beta   90.00
_cell.angle_gamma   90.00
#
_symmetry.space_group_name_H-M   'P 1'
#
loop_
_entity.id
_entity.type
_entity.pdbx_description
1 polymer ?
#
loop_
_entity_poly.entity_id
_entity_poly.type
_entity_poly.pdbx_seq_one_letter_code
_entity_poly.pdbx_strand_id
1 'polypeptide(L)'
;MTMKANKQLTAVAIISCLFFAGIAAMEQPRGETFKNLQVLPKNISEDSLYKLMDMYCVSLNADCKFCHAHDKKADTMIWHTDVKPEKEITRNMMRMTAAINETYFHFNDEVKASEVQAVTCYTCHKGQAIPQKEPAAKK
;
A
#
# COMPACT_ATOMS: atom_id res chain seq x y z
N MET A 1 -36.92 15.07 49.84
CA MET A 1 -35.82 16.02 49.45
C MET A 1 -35.71 16.04 47.93
N THR A 2 -36.31 17.04 47.29
CA THR A 2 -36.25 17.21 45.83
C THR A 2 -35.00 18.01 45.49
N MET A 3 -34.00 17.34 44.91
CA MET A 3 -32.81 18.02 44.42
C MET A 3 -33.19 18.85 43.19
N LYS A 4 -33.12 20.20 43.33
CA LYS A 4 -33.28 21.13 42.23
C LYS A 4 -32.04 20.98 41.32
N ALA A 5 -32.20 20.31 40.18
CA ALA A 5 -31.17 20.19 39.17
C ALA A 5 -30.76 21.58 38.67
N ASN A 6 -29.49 21.91 38.77
CA ASN A 6 -28.95 23.20 38.36
C ASN A 6 -28.93 23.23 36.82
N LYS A 7 -29.77 24.07 36.22
CA LYS A 7 -29.96 24.18 34.76
C LYS A 7 -28.64 24.40 33.99
N GLN A 8 -27.68 25.04 34.62
CA GLN A 8 -26.35 25.24 34.03
C GLN A 8 -25.53 23.94 33.99
N LEU A 9 -25.59 23.09 35.01
CA LEU A 9 -24.91 21.81 35.05
C LEU A 9 -25.50 20.80 34.04
N THR A 10 -26.82 20.80 33.85
CA THR A 10 -27.47 19.96 32.85
C THR A 10 -27.15 20.39 31.42
N ALA A 11 -27.07 21.70 31.16
CA ALA A 11 -26.69 22.21 29.85
C ALA A 11 -25.23 21.85 29.47
N VAL A 12 -24.30 21.95 30.42
CA VAL A 12 -22.90 21.59 30.20
C VAL A 12 -22.75 20.08 29.95
N ALA A 13 -23.48 19.25 30.68
CA ALA A 13 -23.46 17.81 30.47
C ALA A 13 -24.00 17.39 29.08
N ILE A 14 -25.06 18.04 28.60
CA ILE A 14 -25.62 17.75 27.27
C ILE A 14 -24.66 18.19 26.16
N ILE A 15 -24.03 19.36 26.26
CA ILE A 15 -23.04 19.82 25.28
C ILE A 15 -21.83 18.92 25.26
N SER A 16 -21.35 18.45 26.41
CA SER A 16 -20.23 17.49 26.49
C SER A 16 -20.59 16.15 25.84
N CYS A 17 -21.77 15.61 26.08
CA CYS A 17 -22.23 14.36 25.43
C CYS A 17 -22.33 14.49 23.90
N LEU A 18 -22.80 15.64 23.39
CA LEU A 18 -22.90 15.89 21.95
C LEU A 18 -21.52 16.02 21.31
N PHE A 19 -20.55 16.61 22.02
CA PHE A 19 -19.18 16.71 21.54
C PHE A 19 -18.50 15.34 21.45
N PHE A 20 -18.66 14.47 22.45
CA PHE A 20 -18.13 13.11 22.42
C PHE A 20 -18.84 12.19 21.41
N ALA A 21 -20.14 12.38 21.18
CA ALA A 21 -20.88 11.64 20.15
C ALA A 21 -20.43 12.03 18.73
N GLY A 22 -20.03 13.29 18.51
CA GLY A 22 -19.51 13.76 17.21
C GLY A 22 -18.15 13.19 16.84
N ILE A 23 -17.29 12.89 17.82
CA ILE A 23 -15.95 12.35 17.57
C ILE A 23 -16.04 10.83 17.21
N ALA A 24 -17.04 10.11 17.74
CA ALA A 24 -17.24 8.69 17.42
C ALA A 24 -17.75 8.44 15.98
N ALA A 25 -18.23 9.48 15.29
CA ALA A 25 -18.79 9.37 13.94
C ALA A 25 -17.76 9.66 12.83
N MET A 26 -16.48 9.82 13.13
CA MET A 26 -15.44 9.74 12.09
C MET A 26 -15.27 8.28 11.71
N GLU A 27 -16.18 7.78 10.86
CA GLU A 27 -15.96 6.54 10.15
C GLU A 27 -14.64 6.68 9.39
N GLN A 28 -13.64 5.91 9.82
CA GLN A 28 -12.49 5.67 8.95
C GLN A 28 -13.03 5.12 7.63
N PRO A 29 -12.58 5.63 6.48
CA PRO A 29 -13.00 5.07 5.20
C PRO A 29 -12.76 3.57 5.27
N ARG A 30 -13.83 2.77 5.17
CA ARG A 30 -13.73 1.32 5.01
C ARG A 30 -12.99 1.10 3.70
N GLY A 31 -11.67 0.93 3.81
CA GLY A 31 -10.86 0.51 2.68
C GLY A 31 -11.50 -0.74 2.09
N GLU A 32 -11.73 -0.75 0.79
CA GLU A 32 -12.15 -1.95 0.10
C GLU A 32 -11.21 -3.09 0.51
N THR A 33 -11.80 -4.21 0.93
CA THR A 33 -11.01 -5.37 1.33
C THR A 33 -10.50 -6.07 0.08
N PHE A 34 -9.31 -5.73 -0.35
CA PHE A 34 -8.65 -6.38 -1.48
C PHE A 34 -8.42 -7.87 -1.19
N LYS A 35 -8.90 -8.74 -2.07
CA LYS A 35 -8.98 -10.19 -1.81
C LYS A 35 -7.64 -10.92 -1.78
N ASN A 36 -6.57 -10.38 -2.36
CA ASN A 36 -5.32 -11.15 -2.53
C ASN A 36 -4.06 -10.32 -2.28
N LEU A 37 -4.07 -9.47 -1.26
CA LEU A 37 -2.87 -8.80 -0.78
C LEU A 37 -2.06 -9.76 0.09
N GLN A 38 -0.83 -10.10 -0.34
CA GLN A 38 0.07 -11.02 0.38
C GLN A 38 1.31 -10.32 0.95
N VAL A 39 1.75 -9.24 0.32
CA VAL A 39 2.96 -8.48 0.72
C VAL A 39 2.59 -7.10 1.25
N LEU A 40 1.62 -6.48 0.62
CA LEU A 40 1.15 -5.14 1.03
C LEU A 40 0.23 -5.21 2.26
N PRO A 41 0.16 -4.12 3.06
CA PRO A 41 -0.75 -4.03 4.19
C PRO A 41 -2.20 -4.28 3.79
N LYS A 42 -2.94 -5.04 4.60
CA LYS A 42 -4.34 -5.39 4.32
C LYS A 42 -5.28 -4.18 4.33
N ASN A 43 -4.89 -3.13 5.01
CA ASN A 43 -5.62 -1.87 5.15
C ASN A 43 -5.09 -0.76 4.24
N ILE A 44 -4.30 -1.10 3.22
CA ILE A 44 -3.84 -0.11 2.24
C ILE A 44 -5.03 0.58 1.58
N SER A 45 -4.97 1.90 1.41
CA SER A 45 -6.01 2.63 0.69
C SER A 45 -5.96 2.31 -0.81
N GLU A 46 -7.10 2.40 -1.47
CA GLU A 46 -7.22 2.18 -2.91
C GLU A 46 -6.27 3.10 -3.70
N ASP A 47 -6.25 4.39 -3.37
CA ASP A 47 -5.36 5.37 -3.99
C ASP A 47 -3.86 5.00 -3.84
N SER A 48 -3.46 4.55 -2.64
CA SER A 48 -2.08 4.10 -2.41
C SER A 48 -1.74 2.84 -3.19
N LEU A 49 -2.69 1.92 -3.30
CA LEU A 49 -2.49 0.69 -4.07
C LEU A 49 -2.34 0.99 -5.56
N TYR A 50 -3.18 1.85 -6.14
CA TYR A 50 -3.06 2.25 -7.54
C TYR A 50 -1.73 2.95 -7.82
N LYS A 51 -1.30 3.89 -6.98
CA LYS A 51 0.00 4.55 -7.11
C LYS A 51 1.17 3.56 -7.10
N LEU A 52 1.10 2.53 -6.25
CA LEU A 52 2.10 1.47 -6.22
C LEU A 52 2.10 0.64 -7.51
N MET A 53 0.93 0.26 -8.01
CA MET A 53 0.83 -0.50 -9.28
C MET A 53 1.37 0.31 -10.45
N ASP A 54 1.06 1.62 -10.53
CA ASP A 54 1.60 2.51 -11.56
C ASP A 54 3.12 2.61 -11.46
N MET A 55 3.67 2.74 -10.27
CA MET A 55 5.11 2.75 -10.05
C MET A 55 5.78 1.44 -10.51
N TYR A 56 5.14 0.29 -10.30
CA TYR A 56 5.65 -0.99 -10.80
C TYR A 56 5.58 -1.04 -12.33
N CYS A 57 4.48 -0.60 -12.94
CA CYS A 57 4.36 -0.53 -14.40
C CYS A 57 5.47 0.33 -15.02
N VAL A 58 5.74 1.51 -14.46
CA VAL A 58 6.83 2.39 -14.90
C VAL A 58 8.20 1.73 -14.71
N SER A 59 8.43 1.11 -13.55
CA SER A 59 9.72 0.50 -13.24
C SER A 59 10.07 -0.68 -14.14
N LEU A 60 9.06 -1.39 -14.62
CA LEU A 60 9.20 -2.59 -15.45
C LEU A 60 8.93 -2.31 -16.93
N ASN A 61 8.44 -1.12 -17.29
CA ASN A 61 7.88 -0.81 -18.60
C ASN A 61 6.87 -1.89 -19.05
N ALA A 62 5.91 -2.17 -18.19
CA ALA A 62 4.90 -3.20 -18.36
C ALA A 62 3.51 -2.63 -18.09
N ASP A 63 2.48 -3.27 -18.62
CA ASP A 63 1.08 -2.95 -18.35
C ASP A 63 0.47 -3.87 -17.27
N CYS A 64 -0.77 -3.58 -16.89
CA CYS A 64 -1.48 -4.38 -15.87
C CYS A 64 -1.61 -5.86 -16.27
N LYS A 65 -1.72 -6.16 -17.57
CA LYS A 65 -1.87 -7.52 -18.09
C LYS A 65 -0.59 -8.34 -17.98
N PHE A 66 0.53 -7.71 -17.72
CA PHE A 66 1.78 -8.42 -17.47
C PHE A 66 1.68 -9.31 -16.21
N CYS A 67 1.15 -8.77 -15.10
CA CYS A 67 1.03 -9.47 -13.82
C CYS A 67 -0.39 -9.97 -13.51
N HIS A 68 -1.42 -9.37 -14.11
CA HIS A 68 -2.82 -9.70 -13.84
C HIS A 68 -3.48 -10.38 -15.02
N ALA A 69 -4.37 -11.33 -14.74
CA ALA A 69 -5.16 -12.00 -15.77
C ALA A 69 -6.23 -11.06 -16.34
N HIS A 70 -6.56 -11.26 -17.60
CA HIS A 70 -7.59 -10.52 -18.31
C HIS A 70 -8.61 -11.49 -18.92
N ASP A 71 -9.88 -11.31 -18.60
CA ASP A 71 -10.96 -12.02 -19.23
C ASP A 71 -11.28 -11.34 -20.58
N LYS A 72 -10.89 -11.99 -21.68
CA LYS A 72 -11.09 -11.46 -23.02
C LYS A 72 -12.57 -11.42 -23.45
N LYS A 73 -13.43 -12.25 -22.85
CA LYS A 73 -14.85 -12.30 -23.20
C LYS A 73 -15.63 -11.17 -22.52
N ALA A 74 -15.32 -10.92 -21.24
CA ALA A 74 -15.94 -9.87 -20.46
C ALA A 74 -15.20 -8.52 -20.57
N ASP A 75 -14.03 -8.49 -21.21
CA ASP A 75 -13.10 -7.35 -21.31
C ASP A 75 -12.79 -6.73 -19.94
N THR A 76 -12.56 -7.58 -18.93
CA THR A 76 -12.30 -7.17 -17.56
C THR A 76 -11.02 -7.77 -17.00
N MET A 77 -10.38 -7.03 -16.07
CA MET A 77 -9.20 -7.51 -15.35
C MET A 77 -9.59 -8.38 -14.17
N ILE A 78 -8.87 -9.48 -13.98
CA ILE A 78 -9.03 -10.39 -12.84
C ILE A 78 -7.88 -10.15 -11.86
N TRP A 79 -8.08 -9.22 -10.93
CA TRP A 79 -7.04 -8.70 -10.05
C TRP A 79 -6.55 -9.69 -9.00
N HIS A 80 -7.41 -10.59 -8.52
CA HIS A 80 -7.17 -11.42 -7.33
C HIS A 80 -6.58 -12.80 -7.61
N THR A 81 -6.48 -13.24 -8.87
CA THR A 81 -5.95 -14.56 -9.22
C THR A 81 -4.43 -14.55 -9.33
N ASP A 82 -3.81 -15.71 -9.09
CA ASP A 82 -2.36 -15.93 -9.18
C ASP A 82 -1.98 -16.84 -10.36
N VAL A 83 -2.81 -16.84 -11.42
CA VAL A 83 -2.56 -17.67 -12.61
C VAL A 83 -1.35 -17.21 -13.42
N LYS A 84 -0.88 -15.97 -13.20
CA LYS A 84 0.30 -15.43 -13.88
C LYS A 84 1.52 -15.51 -12.95
N PRO A 85 2.58 -16.22 -13.38
CA PRO A 85 3.78 -16.38 -12.56
C PRO A 85 4.48 -15.04 -12.27
N GLU A 86 4.36 -14.07 -13.17
CA GLU A 86 4.94 -12.72 -13.02
C GLU A 86 4.46 -12.02 -11.74
N LYS A 87 3.23 -12.31 -11.32
CA LYS A 87 2.68 -11.74 -10.08
C LYS A 87 3.39 -12.25 -8.84
N GLU A 88 3.68 -13.55 -8.74
CA GLU A 88 4.43 -14.10 -7.61
C GLU A 88 5.92 -13.72 -7.68
N ILE A 89 6.49 -13.65 -8.87
CA ILE A 89 7.86 -13.14 -9.06
C ILE A 89 7.94 -11.70 -8.54
N THR A 90 6.97 -10.85 -8.87
CA THR A 90 6.92 -9.46 -8.38
C THR A 90 6.82 -9.41 -6.86
N ARG A 91 6.00 -10.24 -6.22
CA ARG A 91 5.93 -10.34 -4.76
C ARG A 91 7.27 -10.69 -4.12
N ASN A 92 8.02 -11.61 -4.72
CA ASN A 92 9.35 -11.98 -4.25
C ASN A 92 10.34 -10.83 -4.41
N MET A 93 10.28 -10.07 -5.52
CA MET A 93 11.07 -8.85 -5.71
C MET A 93 10.72 -7.77 -4.68
N MET A 94 9.44 -7.60 -4.34
CA MET A 94 9.01 -6.67 -3.28
C MET A 94 9.62 -7.05 -1.92
N ARG A 95 9.58 -8.35 -1.55
CA ARG A 95 10.20 -8.84 -0.30
C ARG A 95 11.71 -8.61 -0.30
N MET A 96 12.38 -8.91 -1.41
CA MET A 96 13.81 -8.70 -1.57
C MET A 96 14.18 -7.23 -1.45
N THR A 97 13.48 -6.33 -2.14
CA THR A 97 13.73 -4.88 -2.09
C THR A 97 13.53 -4.34 -0.67
N ALA A 98 12.47 -4.76 0.01
CA ALA A 98 12.24 -4.40 1.40
C ALA A 98 13.37 -4.87 2.32
N ALA A 99 13.80 -6.13 2.19
CA ALA A 99 14.90 -6.69 2.97
C ALA A 99 16.23 -5.96 2.72
N ILE A 100 16.53 -5.59 1.48
CA ILE A 100 17.74 -4.81 1.15
C ILE A 100 17.69 -3.45 1.85
N ASN A 101 16.56 -2.72 1.74
CA ASN A 101 16.43 -1.41 2.39
C ASN A 101 16.55 -1.53 3.91
N GLU A 102 15.89 -2.51 4.51
CA GLU A 102 15.92 -2.74 5.95
C GLU A 102 17.31 -3.15 6.45
N THR A 103 18.01 -4.02 5.73
CA THR A 103 19.29 -4.59 6.19
C THR A 103 20.47 -3.67 5.94
N TYR A 104 20.50 -3.00 4.78
CA TYR A 104 21.72 -2.32 4.30
C TYR A 104 21.61 -0.80 4.26
N PHE A 105 20.39 -0.25 4.34
CA PHE A 105 20.15 1.19 4.28
C PHE A 105 19.52 1.73 5.56
N HIS A 106 19.93 1.16 6.69
CA HIS A 106 19.59 1.63 8.02
C HIS A 106 20.57 2.73 8.42
N PHE A 107 20.20 4.00 8.22
CA PHE A 107 21.16 5.09 8.43
C PHE A 107 21.32 5.50 9.90
N ASN A 108 20.29 5.34 10.73
CA ASN A 108 20.30 5.51 12.19
C ASN A 108 18.94 5.09 12.76
N ASP A 109 18.85 5.01 14.11
CA ASP A 109 17.62 4.61 14.82
C ASP A 109 16.49 5.65 14.73
N GLU A 110 16.79 6.88 14.26
CA GLU A 110 15.81 7.96 14.13
C GLU A 110 15.08 7.92 12.80
N VAL A 111 15.67 7.32 11.75
CA VAL A 111 15.10 7.22 10.40
C VAL A 111 14.66 5.79 10.15
N LYS A 112 13.36 5.56 10.10
CA LYS A 112 12.83 4.23 9.77
C LYS A 112 13.17 3.86 8.34
N ALA A 113 13.62 2.63 8.12
CA ALA A 113 13.91 2.09 6.78
C ALA A 113 12.71 2.21 5.81
N SER A 114 11.48 2.26 6.34
CA SER A 114 10.25 2.50 5.57
C SER A 114 10.15 3.92 5.00
N GLU A 115 10.90 4.87 5.53
CA GLU A 115 10.89 6.28 5.11
C GLU A 115 11.96 6.59 4.06
N VAL A 116 13.01 5.74 4.00
CA VAL A 116 14.11 5.88 3.03
C VAL A 116 14.13 4.67 2.11
N GLN A 117 13.44 4.75 0.99
CA GLN A 117 13.55 3.74 -0.06
C GLN A 117 14.78 4.03 -0.94
N ALA A 118 15.96 3.67 -0.45
CA ALA A 118 17.22 3.84 -1.18
C ALA A 118 17.27 2.92 -2.41
N VAL A 119 16.70 1.71 -2.31
CA VAL A 119 16.55 0.77 -3.41
C VAL A 119 15.09 0.59 -3.75
N THR A 120 14.75 0.81 -5.01
CA THR A 120 13.41 0.63 -5.57
C THR A 120 13.44 -0.39 -6.69
N CYS A 121 12.29 -0.79 -7.22
CA CYS A 121 12.21 -1.64 -8.42
C CYS A 121 13.00 -1.01 -9.58
N TYR A 122 12.86 0.30 -9.77
CA TYR A 122 13.54 1.04 -10.83
C TYR A 122 15.06 1.01 -10.72
N THR A 123 15.62 0.92 -9.51
CA THR A 123 17.08 0.86 -9.28
C THR A 123 17.74 -0.26 -10.07
N CYS A 124 17.09 -1.43 -10.14
CA CYS A 124 17.59 -2.60 -10.86
C CYS A 124 16.99 -2.73 -12.25
N HIS A 125 15.69 -2.45 -12.40
CA HIS A 125 14.97 -2.69 -13.65
C HIS A 125 15.11 -1.59 -14.70
N LYS A 126 15.23 -0.32 -14.28
CA LYS A 126 15.46 0.85 -15.18
C LYS A 126 14.49 0.89 -16.37
N GLY A 127 13.22 0.57 -16.14
CA GLY A 127 12.20 0.52 -17.18
C GLY A 127 12.24 -0.74 -18.05
N GLN A 128 12.70 -1.88 -17.51
CA GLN A 128 12.72 -3.16 -18.21
C GLN A 128 12.29 -4.30 -17.27
N ALA A 129 11.37 -5.15 -17.73
CA ALA A 129 10.88 -6.27 -16.92
C ALA A 129 11.98 -7.26 -16.53
N ILE A 130 13.01 -7.40 -17.36
CA ILE A 130 14.21 -8.19 -17.09
C ILE A 130 15.39 -7.22 -17.02
N PRO A 131 16.08 -7.10 -15.86
CA PRO A 131 17.25 -6.25 -15.75
C PRO A 131 18.31 -6.64 -16.79
N GLN A 132 18.87 -5.67 -17.46
CA GLN A 132 19.94 -5.93 -18.42
C GLN A 132 21.20 -6.39 -17.69
N LYS A 133 21.78 -7.49 -18.18
CA LYS A 133 23.15 -7.85 -17.83
C LYS A 133 24.08 -6.82 -18.48
N GLU A 134 25.03 -6.31 -17.71
CA GLU A 134 26.11 -5.51 -18.33
C GLU A 134 26.75 -6.33 -19.45
N PRO A 135 27.06 -5.73 -20.60
CA PRO A 135 27.81 -6.43 -21.61
C PRO A 135 29.14 -6.89 -21.00
N ALA A 136 29.51 -8.17 -21.24
CA ALA A 136 30.79 -8.69 -20.78
C ALA A 136 31.90 -7.70 -21.18
N ALA A 137 32.71 -7.28 -20.20
CA ALA A 137 33.82 -6.38 -20.45
C ALA A 137 34.67 -6.94 -21.62
N LYS A 138 34.80 -6.21 -22.70
CA LYS A 138 35.69 -6.60 -23.79
C LYS A 138 37.10 -6.67 -23.18
N LYS A 139 37.66 -7.86 -23.09
CA LYS A 139 39.08 -8.07 -22.77
C LYS A 139 39.93 -7.53 -23.87
#